data_4f5d16e3fbb6e0373806263e1c44d978
#
_entry.id   4f5d16e3fbb6e0373806263e1c44d978
#
_cell.length_a   1.000
_cell.length_b   1.000
_cell.length_c   1.000
_cell.angle_alpha   90.00
_cell.angle_beta   90.00
_cell.angle_gamma   90.00
#
_symmetry.space_group_name_H-M   'P 1'
#
loop_
_entity.id
_entity.type
_entity.pdbx_description
1 polymer ?
#
loop_
_entity_poly.entity_id
_entity_poly.type
_entity_poly.pdbx_seq_one_letter_code
_entity_poly.pdbx_strand_id
1 'polypeptide(L)'
;MKRILLIAASLLGLCAAAAAQQRVERWGCFELSLPAAVQGNPFDVELTATFTNGAVSQTVRGFYDGDGTFKVRFMPGTEGTWTYVTASRAGALNRRRGSFVCTAPAEGNHGPVEPDGLHFKYADGTRYYPVGTTAYDWMHVGDAAAERTIASLQASGFNKVRMLFFLHNLPVEYPDVYPFEKKADGSWDYERFNPAYFQYVERRILALQRIGVEADLVLFHPYDGGRWGFDRMPLEANLRYLSYITARFSAFRNLWWSLANEWDGVKGIPAGDWDKFAQAVSAGDPYRHLLSIHGYTATYYDYFDPLFTHASIQDHGPVLERGRAHTVSQIYKKPVLFDEVCYEGNVGSRWGWLSGQEMLRRMYNGLMSGTYVTHAETFNAEEGSSAEDANNFLAYGGDFRGESWKRIRFLRGILDDLPNPLGLADHNWD
;
A
#
# COMPACT_ATOMS: atom_id res chain seq x y z
N MET A 1 31.64 42.50 -69.02
CA MET A 1 30.67 42.44 -68.00
C MET A 1 30.69 41.03 -67.41
N LYS A 2 31.34 40.86 -66.23
CA LYS A 2 31.49 39.56 -65.56
C LYS A 2 30.40 39.46 -64.47
N ARG A 3 29.53 38.46 -64.58
CA ARG A 3 28.49 38.14 -63.48
C ARG A 3 29.18 37.27 -62.44
N ILE A 4 29.22 37.75 -61.20
CA ILE A 4 29.67 37.02 -60.05
C ILE A 4 28.44 36.33 -59.47
N LEU A 5 28.44 35.00 -59.40
CA LEU A 5 27.45 34.17 -58.69
C LEU A 5 27.87 34.07 -57.21
N LEU A 6 27.09 34.63 -56.30
CA LEU A 6 27.22 34.35 -54.86
C LEU A 6 26.46 33.07 -54.55
N ILE A 7 27.18 32.05 -54.08
CA ILE A 7 26.60 30.84 -53.50
C ILE A 7 26.49 31.09 -51.96
N ALA A 8 25.28 31.29 -51.46
CA ALA A 8 25.02 31.34 -50.04
C ALA A 8 24.86 29.90 -49.52
N ALA A 9 25.83 29.41 -48.77
CA ALA A 9 25.74 28.13 -48.05
C ALA A 9 25.00 28.37 -46.75
N SER A 10 23.75 27.89 -46.67
CA SER A 10 22.93 27.88 -45.44
C SER A 10 23.40 26.72 -44.56
N LEU A 11 24.17 27.01 -43.52
CA LEU A 11 24.40 26.08 -42.42
C LEU A 11 23.15 26.00 -41.58
N LEU A 12 22.34 24.98 -41.81
CA LEU A 12 21.31 24.56 -40.85
C LEU A 12 21.98 23.88 -39.65
N GLY A 13 22.24 24.64 -38.60
CA GLY A 13 22.65 24.11 -37.33
C GLY A 13 21.46 23.35 -36.69
N LEU A 14 21.48 22.02 -36.71
CA LEU A 14 20.62 21.20 -35.85
C LEU A 14 21.07 21.41 -34.39
N CYS A 15 20.46 22.36 -33.70
CA CYS A 15 20.44 22.35 -32.25
C CYS A 15 19.55 21.19 -31.81
N ALA A 16 20.12 20.00 -31.65
CA ALA A 16 19.50 18.97 -30.85
C ALA A 16 19.45 19.51 -29.39
N ALA A 17 18.32 20.04 -28.99
CA ALA A 17 18.07 20.30 -27.58
C ALA A 17 18.23 18.95 -26.86
N ALA A 18 19.34 18.77 -26.15
CA ALA A 18 19.52 17.62 -25.29
C ALA A 18 18.34 17.66 -24.27
N ALA A 19 17.36 16.79 -24.43
CA ALA A 19 16.31 16.63 -23.45
C ALA A 19 16.99 16.41 -22.10
N ALA A 20 16.68 17.25 -21.11
CA ALA A 20 17.28 17.15 -19.79
C ALA A 20 17.04 15.71 -19.29
N GLN A 21 18.11 15.03 -18.91
CA GLN A 21 18.03 13.67 -18.42
C GLN A 21 17.10 13.63 -17.20
N GLN A 22 16.09 12.76 -17.22
CA GLN A 22 15.15 12.61 -16.10
C GLN A 22 15.92 12.31 -14.81
N ARG A 23 15.50 12.94 -13.71
CA ARG A 23 16.10 12.77 -12.40
C ARG A 23 15.03 12.22 -11.44
N VAL A 24 15.40 11.22 -10.68
CA VAL A 24 14.55 10.57 -9.66
C VAL A 24 15.39 10.40 -8.41
N GLU A 25 14.85 10.71 -7.26
CA GLU A 25 15.54 10.45 -5.99
C GLU A 25 15.64 8.93 -5.71
N ARG A 26 16.63 8.52 -4.95
CA ARG A 26 16.71 7.16 -4.42
C ARG A 26 15.41 6.84 -3.67
N TRP A 27 14.84 5.65 -3.90
CA TRP A 27 13.52 5.21 -3.45
C TRP A 27 12.34 6.07 -3.94
N GLY A 28 12.57 6.91 -4.92
CA GLY A 28 11.51 7.55 -5.69
C GLY A 28 11.03 6.63 -6.82
N CYS A 29 9.92 6.95 -7.44
CA CYS A 29 9.37 6.17 -8.54
C CYS A 29 9.78 6.76 -9.89
N PHE A 30 10.62 6.04 -10.66
CA PHE A 30 10.82 6.30 -12.08
C PHE A 30 9.65 5.69 -12.86
N GLU A 31 9.04 6.44 -13.75
CA GLU A 31 7.97 5.93 -14.62
C GLU A 31 8.36 6.12 -16.09
N LEU A 32 8.31 5.03 -16.86
CA LEU A 32 8.45 4.99 -18.30
C LEU A 32 7.09 4.77 -18.94
N SER A 33 6.64 5.69 -19.78
CA SER A 33 5.40 5.58 -20.55
C SER A 33 5.69 5.25 -22.00
N LEU A 34 5.03 4.23 -22.53
CA LEU A 34 5.25 3.67 -23.86
C LEU A 34 3.91 3.59 -24.60
N PRO A 35 3.61 4.49 -25.52
CA PRO A 35 2.44 4.36 -26.38
C PRO A 35 2.63 3.21 -27.36
N ALA A 36 1.64 2.32 -27.46
CA ALA A 36 1.64 1.20 -28.39
C ALA A 36 0.23 0.73 -28.73
N ALA A 37 -0.06 0.63 -30.01
CA ALA A 37 -1.23 -0.10 -30.48
C ALA A 37 -0.88 -1.59 -30.52
N VAL A 38 -1.71 -2.41 -29.86
CA VAL A 38 -1.58 -3.85 -29.82
C VAL A 38 -2.88 -4.50 -30.31
N GLN A 39 -2.77 -5.73 -30.82
CA GLN A 39 -3.94 -6.53 -31.18
C GLN A 39 -4.38 -7.39 -30.00
N GLY A 40 -5.67 -7.63 -29.87
CA GLY A 40 -6.24 -8.44 -28.80
C GLY A 40 -6.39 -7.67 -27.47
N ASN A 41 -6.35 -8.40 -26.38
CA ASN A 41 -6.46 -7.82 -25.05
C ASN A 41 -5.12 -7.19 -24.61
N PRO A 42 -5.04 -5.87 -24.42
CA PRO A 42 -3.77 -5.22 -24.04
C PRO A 42 -3.26 -5.67 -22.65
N PHE A 43 -4.13 -6.16 -21.77
CA PHE A 43 -3.74 -6.69 -20.47
C PHE A 43 -3.02 -8.04 -20.54
N ASP A 44 -3.00 -8.72 -21.71
CA ASP A 44 -2.25 -9.96 -21.95
C ASP A 44 -0.84 -9.70 -22.49
N VAL A 45 -0.52 -8.46 -22.78
CA VAL A 45 0.78 -8.09 -23.33
C VAL A 45 1.85 -8.14 -22.24
N GLU A 46 2.76 -9.09 -22.38
CA GLU A 46 3.94 -9.15 -21.51
C GLU A 46 4.90 -8.01 -21.85
N LEU A 47 5.21 -7.21 -20.85
CA LEU A 47 6.20 -6.14 -20.89
C LEU A 47 7.09 -6.25 -19.66
N THR A 48 8.39 -6.26 -19.86
CA THR A 48 9.37 -6.13 -18.78
C THR A 48 10.39 -5.05 -19.14
N ALA A 49 11.06 -4.51 -18.13
CA ALA A 49 12.25 -3.68 -18.34
C ALA A 49 13.34 -4.09 -17.36
N THR A 50 14.55 -4.24 -17.88
CA THR A 50 15.74 -4.47 -17.06
C THR A 50 16.46 -3.14 -16.88
N PHE A 51 16.63 -2.74 -15.63
CA PHE A 51 17.35 -1.56 -15.20
C PHE A 51 18.73 -1.95 -14.69
N THR A 52 19.77 -1.18 -15.08
CA THR A 52 21.16 -1.49 -14.74
C THR A 52 21.90 -0.22 -14.29
N ASN A 53 22.63 -0.34 -13.19
CA ASN A 53 23.57 0.67 -12.71
C ASN A 53 24.84 -0.05 -12.22
N GLY A 54 25.92 0.03 -13.00
CA GLY A 54 27.15 -0.74 -12.74
C GLY A 54 26.89 -2.24 -12.71
N ALA A 55 27.18 -2.87 -11.58
CA ALA A 55 26.96 -4.32 -11.38
C ALA A 55 25.52 -4.66 -10.90
N VAL A 56 24.71 -3.67 -10.52
CA VAL A 56 23.35 -3.88 -10.08
C VAL A 56 22.43 -3.97 -11.29
N SER A 57 21.64 -5.03 -11.36
CA SER A 57 20.64 -5.23 -12.41
C SER A 57 19.34 -5.76 -11.81
N GLN A 58 18.22 -5.16 -12.21
CA GLN A 58 16.89 -5.56 -11.72
C GLN A 58 15.89 -5.50 -12.86
N THR A 59 15.09 -6.55 -13.00
CA THR A 59 14.01 -6.63 -13.98
C THR A 59 12.68 -6.46 -13.30
N VAL A 60 11.84 -5.57 -13.83
CA VAL A 60 10.49 -5.32 -13.33
C VAL A 60 9.47 -5.53 -14.45
N ARG A 61 8.24 -5.84 -14.07
CA ARG A 61 7.11 -5.96 -15.01
C ARG A 61 6.51 -4.59 -15.31
N GLY A 62 6.08 -4.41 -16.55
CA GLY A 62 5.22 -3.31 -16.97
C GLY A 62 3.75 -3.72 -16.93
N PHE A 63 2.89 -2.75 -17.16
CA PHE A 63 1.44 -2.91 -17.17
C PHE A 63 0.79 -1.99 -18.21
N TYR A 64 -0.41 -2.34 -18.64
CA TYR A 64 -1.25 -1.47 -19.47
C TYR A 64 -2.01 -0.47 -18.59
N ASP A 65 -1.92 0.82 -18.93
CA ASP A 65 -2.52 1.92 -18.15
C ASP A 65 -3.71 2.61 -18.83
N GLY A 66 -4.24 2.01 -19.89
CA GLY A 66 -5.34 2.59 -20.67
C GLY A 66 -4.86 3.40 -21.87
N ASP A 67 -5.79 3.75 -22.77
CA ASP A 67 -5.59 4.64 -23.92
C ASP A 67 -4.36 4.31 -24.78
N GLY A 68 -4.09 3.00 -24.99
CA GLY A 68 -2.94 2.54 -25.75
C GLY A 68 -1.59 2.81 -25.08
N THR A 69 -1.56 3.07 -23.79
CA THR A 69 -0.34 3.37 -23.04
C THR A 69 0.06 2.21 -22.12
N PHE A 70 1.30 1.78 -22.26
CA PHE A 70 1.94 0.85 -21.34
C PHE A 70 2.92 1.61 -20.45
N LYS A 71 3.02 1.18 -19.19
CA LYS A 71 3.94 1.79 -18.23
C LYS A 71 4.87 0.76 -17.61
N VAL A 72 6.06 1.21 -17.25
CA VAL A 72 6.99 0.48 -16.39
C VAL A 72 7.39 1.41 -15.26
N ARG A 73 7.27 0.95 -14.03
CA ARG A 73 7.71 1.69 -12.84
C ARG A 73 8.90 1.02 -12.20
N PHE A 74 9.82 1.84 -11.73
CA PHE A 74 11.04 1.37 -11.10
C PHE A 74 11.42 2.26 -9.91
N MET A 75 11.75 1.65 -8.79
CA MET A 75 12.26 2.32 -7.59
C MET A 75 13.76 2.07 -7.47
N PRO A 76 14.61 3.05 -7.79
CA PRO A 76 16.07 2.87 -7.73
C PRO A 76 16.55 2.81 -6.28
N GLY A 77 17.29 1.75 -5.91
CA GLY A 77 17.87 1.57 -4.59
C GLY A 77 19.27 2.15 -4.42
N THR A 78 19.92 2.63 -5.49
CA THR A 78 21.27 3.21 -5.45
C THR A 78 21.35 4.45 -6.35
N GLU A 79 22.14 5.42 -5.92
CA GLU A 79 22.40 6.65 -6.67
C GLU A 79 23.25 6.40 -7.92
N GLY A 80 23.22 7.32 -8.87
CA GLY A 80 23.98 7.26 -10.09
C GLY A 80 23.12 7.11 -11.34
N THR A 81 23.76 6.82 -12.47
CA THR A 81 23.07 6.69 -13.74
C THR A 81 22.53 5.27 -13.93
N TRP A 82 21.22 5.16 -14.07
CA TRP A 82 20.53 3.95 -14.45
C TRP A 82 20.23 3.94 -15.93
N THR A 83 20.49 2.83 -16.59
CA THR A 83 20.06 2.55 -17.97
C THR A 83 18.98 1.50 -17.95
N TYR A 84 18.11 1.49 -18.97
CA TYR A 84 17.10 0.46 -19.09
C TYR A 84 16.96 -0.06 -20.53
N VAL A 85 16.48 -1.29 -20.63
CA VAL A 85 16.04 -1.90 -21.87
C VAL A 85 14.75 -2.69 -21.62
N THR A 86 13.75 -2.49 -22.48
CA THR A 86 12.49 -3.23 -22.40
C THR A 86 12.53 -4.50 -23.22
N ALA A 87 11.73 -5.49 -22.81
CA ALA A 87 11.47 -6.72 -23.55
C ALA A 87 9.96 -6.98 -23.64
N SER A 88 9.49 -7.29 -24.84
CA SER A 88 8.09 -7.63 -25.13
C SER A 88 8.01 -8.36 -26.46
N ARG A 89 6.96 -9.17 -26.67
CA ARG A 89 6.62 -9.70 -27.99
C ARG A 89 5.99 -8.64 -28.89
N ALA A 90 5.38 -7.61 -28.33
CA ALA A 90 4.89 -6.45 -29.08
C ALA A 90 6.06 -5.57 -29.54
N GLY A 91 6.32 -5.51 -30.84
CA GLY A 91 7.50 -4.82 -31.40
C GLY A 91 7.60 -3.34 -31.01
N ALA A 92 6.45 -2.66 -30.86
CA ALA A 92 6.40 -1.27 -30.41
C ALA A 92 6.92 -1.08 -28.97
N LEU A 93 6.88 -2.11 -28.14
CA LEU A 93 7.31 -2.10 -26.74
C LEU A 93 8.69 -2.73 -26.54
N ASN A 94 9.20 -3.45 -27.54
CA ASN A 94 10.42 -4.22 -27.43
C ASN A 94 11.68 -3.37 -27.65
N ARG A 95 12.76 -3.66 -26.90
CA ARG A 95 14.10 -3.05 -27.01
C ARG A 95 14.10 -1.52 -26.91
N ARG A 96 13.11 -0.93 -26.21
CA ARG A 96 13.15 0.49 -25.87
C ARG A 96 14.26 0.72 -24.85
N ARG A 97 15.09 1.73 -25.09
CA ARG A 97 16.28 2.03 -24.29
C ARG A 97 16.24 3.47 -23.83
N GLY A 98 16.82 3.72 -22.67
CA GLY A 98 17.01 5.05 -22.15
C GLY A 98 17.80 5.03 -20.85
N SER A 99 17.89 6.18 -20.21
CA SER A 99 18.57 6.34 -18.93
C SER A 99 17.96 7.46 -18.11
N PHE A 100 18.18 7.41 -16.81
CA PHE A 100 17.89 8.49 -15.89
C PHE A 100 18.98 8.58 -14.80
N VAL A 101 19.00 9.67 -14.06
CA VAL A 101 19.91 9.84 -12.92
C VAL A 101 19.14 9.65 -11.63
N CYS A 102 19.58 8.70 -10.80
CA CYS A 102 19.14 8.58 -9.42
C CYS A 102 19.97 9.51 -8.53
N THR A 103 19.31 10.42 -7.85
CA THR A 103 19.93 11.36 -6.89
C THR A 103 19.79 10.87 -5.47
N ALA A 104 20.48 11.53 -4.51
CA ALA A 104 20.24 11.33 -3.10
C ALA A 104 18.74 11.51 -2.76
N PRO A 105 18.23 10.78 -1.73
CA PRO A 105 16.85 10.94 -1.29
C PRO A 105 16.63 12.35 -0.72
N ALA A 106 15.43 12.88 -0.91
CA ALA A 106 15.00 14.13 -0.28
C ALA A 106 14.79 13.93 1.23
N GLU A 107 14.75 15.02 1.97
CA GLU A 107 14.41 15.01 3.39
C GLU A 107 13.06 14.31 3.63
N GLY A 108 13.02 13.41 4.62
CA GLY A 108 11.84 12.58 4.93
C GLY A 108 11.64 11.37 4.01
N ASN A 109 12.50 11.16 3.02
CA ASN A 109 12.50 9.92 2.23
C ASN A 109 13.53 8.94 2.77
N HIS A 110 13.10 8.02 3.60
CA HIS A 110 13.90 6.97 4.25
C HIS A 110 13.88 5.64 3.48
N GLY A 111 13.18 5.58 2.35
CA GLY A 111 12.94 4.34 1.61
C GLY A 111 11.81 3.49 2.18
N PRO A 112 11.61 2.26 1.67
CA PRO A 112 10.58 1.35 2.19
C PRO A 112 10.89 0.88 3.61
N VAL A 113 9.83 0.49 4.33
CA VAL A 113 9.97 -0.12 5.66
C VAL A 113 10.32 -1.60 5.50
N GLU A 114 11.24 -2.07 6.34
CA GLU A 114 11.74 -3.45 6.37
C GLU A 114 11.62 -4.02 7.79
N PRO A 115 11.52 -5.36 7.96
CA PRO A 115 11.61 -5.97 9.28
C PRO A 115 13.05 -5.86 9.83
N ASP A 116 13.14 -5.65 11.14
CA ASP A 116 14.39 -5.57 11.90
C ASP A 116 14.29 -6.35 13.21
N GLY A 117 14.49 -7.66 13.15
CA GLY A 117 14.25 -8.56 14.27
C GLY A 117 12.77 -8.58 14.67
N LEU A 118 12.44 -8.11 15.87
CA LEU A 118 11.07 -7.99 16.36
C LEU A 118 10.45 -6.60 16.05
N HIS A 119 11.18 -5.76 15.35
CA HIS A 119 10.81 -4.38 15.06
C HIS A 119 10.88 -4.08 13.56
N PHE A 120 10.76 -2.80 13.22
CA PHE A 120 10.87 -2.32 11.86
C PHE A 120 11.88 -1.18 11.77
N LYS A 121 12.44 -1.01 10.57
CA LYS A 121 13.25 0.13 10.19
C LYS A 121 12.96 0.51 8.75
N TYR A 122 13.35 1.70 8.35
CA TYR A 122 13.43 2.09 6.95
C TYR A 122 14.70 1.55 6.28
N ALA A 123 14.70 1.51 4.96
CA ALA A 123 15.83 1.03 4.15
C ALA A 123 17.13 1.81 4.35
N ASP A 124 17.10 3.03 4.85
CA ASP A 124 18.28 3.82 5.23
C ASP A 124 18.80 3.51 6.65
N GLY A 125 18.12 2.62 7.39
CA GLY A 125 18.43 2.26 8.76
C GLY A 125 17.72 3.11 9.82
N THR A 126 16.98 4.14 9.44
CA THR A 126 16.18 4.93 10.38
C THR A 126 15.11 4.06 11.01
N ARG A 127 14.94 4.17 12.33
CA ARG A 127 13.93 3.39 13.07
C ARG A 127 12.52 3.73 12.61
N TYR A 128 11.68 2.72 12.55
CA TYR A 128 10.27 2.88 12.27
C TYR A 128 9.43 2.16 13.34
N TYR A 129 8.62 2.90 14.05
CA TYR A 129 7.66 2.38 15.02
C TYR A 129 6.24 2.57 14.45
N PRO A 130 5.56 1.49 14.04
CA PRO A 130 4.19 1.60 13.53
C PRO A 130 3.26 2.17 14.59
N VAL A 131 2.69 3.32 14.32
CA VAL A 131 1.57 3.92 15.03
C VAL A 131 0.45 4.04 14.03
N GLY A 132 -0.29 2.95 13.86
CA GLY A 132 -1.26 2.79 12.79
C GLY A 132 -2.67 3.20 13.18
N THR A 133 -3.48 3.50 12.16
CA THR A 133 -4.94 3.59 12.25
C THR A 133 -5.58 2.83 11.08
N THR A 134 -6.88 2.57 11.17
CA THR A 134 -7.64 1.93 10.09
C THR A 134 -8.70 2.88 9.55
N ALA A 135 -8.76 3.01 8.24
CA ALA A 135 -9.78 3.71 7.50
C ALA A 135 -10.07 2.93 6.21
N TYR A 136 -10.98 1.97 6.27
CA TYR A 136 -11.13 0.95 5.24
C TYR A 136 -11.43 1.53 3.85
N ASP A 137 -12.49 2.30 3.68
CA ASP A 137 -12.94 2.81 2.39
C ASP A 137 -12.63 4.28 2.14
N TRP A 138 -11.77 4.91 2.96
CA TRP A 138 -11.47 6.34 2.83
C TRP A 138 -11.05 6.73 1.42
N MET A 139 -10.43 5.83 0.68
CA MET A 139 -9.98 6.11 -0.67
C MET A 139 -11.11 6.01 -1.71
N HIS A 140 -12.27 5.46 -1.36
CA HIS A 140 -13.40 5.25 -2.26
C HIS A 140 -14.56 6.24 -2.08
N VAL A 141 -14.55 7.04 -1.02
CA VAL A 141 -15.67 7.94 -0.65
C VAL A 141 -15.63 9.33 -1.30
N GLY A 142 -14.86 9.51 -2.34
CA GLY A 142 -14.74 10.76 -3.06
C GLY A 142 -13.59 11.65 -2.58
N ASP A 143 -13.24 12.65 -3.40
CA ASP A 143 -12.02 13.45 -3.20
C ASP A 143 -12.08 14.34 -1.95
N ALA A 144 -13.22 15.00 -1.70
CA ALA A 144 -13.36 15.91 -0.55
C ALA A 144 -13.24 15.18 0.79
N ALA A 145 -13.85 13.99 0.94
CA ALA A 145 -13.72 13.18 2.15
C ALA A 145 -12.31 12.62 2.31
N ALA A 146 -11.68 12.23 1.22
CA ALA A 146 -10.30 11.77 1.23
C ALA A 146 -9.31 12.88 1.63
N GLU A 147 -9.52 14.11 1.17
CA GLU A 147 -8.70 15.27 1.58
C GLU A 147 -8.84 15.56 3.08
N ARG A 148 -10.06 15.47 3.64
CA ARG A 148 -10.26 15.58 5.10
C ARG A 148 -9.50 14.47 5.84
N THR A 149 -9.52 13.23 5.32
CA THR A 149 -8.76 12.14 5.91
C THR A 149 -7.25 12.43 5.94
N ILE A 150 -6.69 12.92 4.84
CA ILE A 150 -5.28 13.32 4.78
C ILE A 150 -4.97 14.43 5.80
N ALA A 151 -5.83 15.45 5.92
CA ALA A 151 -5.66 16.51 6.90
C ALA A 151 -5.71 15.98 8.35
N SER A 152 -6.63 15.06 8.66
CA SER A 152 -6.72 14.40 9.96
C SER A 152 -5.48 13.57 10.28
N LEU A 153 -4.97 12.82 9.31
CA LEU A 153 -3.74 12.04 9.46
C LEU A 153 -2.53 12.94 9.70
N GLN A 154 -2.40 14.05 8.98
CA GLN A 154 -1.33 15.05 9.21
C GLN A 154 -1.40 15.68 10.61
N ALA A 155 -2.60 15.94 11.12
CA ALA A 155 -2.81 16.50 12.45
C ALA A 155 -2.57 15.49 13.58
N SER A 156 -2.63 14.19 13.28
CA SER A 156 -2.44 13.09 14.21
C SER A 156 -0.98 12.63 14.28
N GLY A 157 -0.70 11.63 15.09
CA GLY A 157 0.60 10.95 15.16
C GLY A 157 0.68 9.67 14.32
N PHE A 158 -0.35 9.36 13.55
CA PHE A 158 -0.38 8.11 12.79
C PHE A 158 0.58 8.15 11.60
N ASN A 159 1.31 7.05 11.42
CA ASN A 159 2.28 6.87 10.33
C ASN A 159 1.99 5.63 9.48
N LYS A 160 0.87 4.96 9.70
CA LYS A 160 0.39 3.81 8.94
C LYS A 160 -1.13 3.84 8.86
N VAL A 161 -1.70 3.53 7.69
CA VAL A 161 -3.15 3.40 7.51
C VAL A 161 -3.46 2.07 6.83
N ARG A 162 -4.34 1.26 7.45
CA ARG A 162 -4.94 0.08 6.82
C ARG A 162 -6.14 0.50 5.99
N MET A 163 -6.16 0.08 4.74
CA MET A 163 -7.19 0.47 3.77
C MET A 163 -7.50 -0.66 2.80
N LEU A 164 -8.76 -0.77 2.37
CA LEU A 164 -9.23 -1.84 1.47
C LEU A 164 -9.00 -1.46 0.01
N PHE A 165 -8.47 -2.41 -0.77
CA PHE A 165 -8.39 -2.24 -2.21
C PHE A 165 -9.76 -2.35 -2.88
N PHE A 166 -10.52 -3.41 -2.59
CA PHE A 166 -11.89 -3.56 -3.07
C PHE A 166 -12.88 -2.81 -2.17
N LEU A 167 -14.00 -2.41 -2.76
CA LEU A 167 -15.04 -1.66 -2.06
C LEU A 167 -15.76 -2.51 -1.00
N HIS A 168 -16.07 -1.90 0.11
CA HIS A 168 -16.87 -2.47 1.18
C HIS A 168 -18.36 -2.25 0.91
N ASN A 169 -19.21 -3.20 1.25
CA ASN A 169 -20.67 -3.06 1.11
C ASN A 169 -21.25 -2.13 2.20
N LEU A 170 -20.90 -0.87 2.14
CA LEU A 170 -21.41 0.17 3.03
C LEU A 170 -22.60 0.90 2.39
N PRO A 171 -23.49 1.52 3.19
CA PRO A 171 -24.64 2.27 2.70
C PRO A 171 -24.24 3.67 2.19
N VAL A 172 -23.26 3.74 1.30
CA VAL A 172 -22.77 4.98 0.69
C VAL A 172 -22.78 4.88 -0.82
N GLU A 173 -22.81 6.03 -1.48
CA GLU A 173 -22.58 6.13 -2.91
C GLU A 173 -21.08 6.06 -3.18
N TYR A 174 -20.67 5.03 -3.91
CA TYR A 174 -19.32 4.94 -4.44
C TYR A 174 -19.27 5.61 -5.81
N PRO A 175 -18.13 6.22 -6.19
CA PRO A 175 -17.90 6.62 -7.56
C PRO A 175 -18.16 5.45 -8.51
N ASP A 176 -18.76 5.70 -9.67
CA ASP A 176 -19.02 4.63 -10.67
C ASP A 176 -17.74 4.22 -11.39
N VAL A 177 -16.74 3.85 -10.59
CA VAL A 177 -15.42 3.41 -11.03
C VAL A 177 -15.08 2.11 -10.30
N TYR A 178 -14.98 1.03 -11.04
CA TYR A 178 -14.76 -0.32 -10.52
C TYR A 178 -13.46 -0.92 -11.07
N PRO A 179 -12.87 -1.92 -10.41
CA PRO A 179 -11.56 -2.48 -10.79
C PRO A 179 -11.55 -3.23 -12.12
N PHE A 180 -12.70 -3.69 -12.58
CA PHE A 180 -12.84 -4.43 -13.83
C PHE A 180 -13.83 -3.77 -14.77
N GLU A 181 -13.67 -4.00 -16.08
CA GLU A 181 -14.67 -3.65 -17.09
C GLU A 181 -15.89 -4.58 -16.98
N LYS A 182 -17.03 -4.16 -17.52
CA LYS A 182 -18.22 -5.01 -17.60
C LYS A 182 -18.35 -5.61 -18.99
N LYS A 183 -18.78 -6.89 -19.05
CA LYS A 183 -19.24 -7.55 -20.27
C LYS A 183 -20.60 -7.01 -20.71
N ALA A 184 -21.01 -7.38 -21.90
CA ALA A 184 -22.31 -6.94 -22.46
C ALA A 184 -23.53 -7.42 -21.63
N ASP A 185 -23.40 -8.50 -20.89
CA ASP A 185 -24.41 -9.05 -19.99
C ASP A 185 -24.41 -8.41 -18.58
N GLY A 186 -23.53 -7.45 -18.35
CA GLY A 186 -23.35 -6.74 -17.07
C GLY A 186 -22.46 -7.44 -16.04
N SER A 187 -22.00 -8.65 -16.32
CA SER A 187 -21.01 -9.35 -15.47
C SER A 187 -19.62 -8.72 -15.59
N TRP A 188 -18.75 -8.98 -14.58
CA TRP A 188 -17.37 -8.50 -14.62
C TRP A 188 -16.54 -9.27 -15.64
N ASP A 189 -15.73 -8.53 -16.39
CA ASP A 189 -14.69 -9.09 -17.25
C ASP A 189 -13.35 -9.13 -16.50
N TYR A 190 -13.08 -10.22 -15.80
CA TYR A 190 -11.84 -10.39 -15.02
C TYR A 190 -10.55 -10.43 -15.87
N GLU A 191 -10.68 -10.47 -17.20
CA GLU A 191 -9.53 -10.36 -18.11
C GLU A 191 -9.17 -8.90 -18.44
N ARG A 192 -10.06 -7.95 -18.11
CA ARG A 192 -9.94 -6.54 -18.46
C ARG A 192 -10.09 -5.66 -17.22
N PHE A 193 -8.97 -5.10 -16.79
CA PHE A 193 -8.97 -4.13 -15.70
C PHE A 193 -9.50 -2.77 -16.17
N ASN A 194 -10.01 -1.97 -15.26
CA ASN A 194 -10.32 -0.57 -15.50
C ASN A 194 -9.18 0.32 -14.99
N PRO A 195 -8.28 0.83 -15.85
CA PRO A 195 -7.14 1.63 -15.42
C PRO A 195 -7.50 2.85 -14.56
N ALA A 196 -8.67 3.47 -14.79
CA ALA A 196 -9.12 4.63 -14.03
C ALA A 196 -9.28 4.32 -12.53
N TYR A 197 -9.75 3.12 -12.17
CA TYR A 197 -9.83 2.69 -10.78
C TYR A 197 -8.45 2.60 -10.12
N PHE A 198 -7.49 1.99 -10.81
CA PHE A 198 -6.14 1.84 -10.29
C PHE A 198 -5.41 3.20 -10.19
N GLN A 199 -5.59 4.09 -11.15
CA GLN A 199 -5.09 5.46 -11.10
C GLN A 199 -5.69 6.24 -9.92
N TYR A 200 -6.95 5.96 -9.59
CA TYR A 200 -7.61 6.52 -8.41
C TYR A 200 -6.93 6.04 -7.11
N VAL A 201 -6.69 4.73 -6.98
CA VAL A 201 -5.97 4.14 -5.84
C VAL A 201 -4.54 4.69 -5.73
N GLU A 202 -3.83 4.83 -6.85
CA GLU A 202 -2.48 5.42 -6.89
C GLU A 202 -2.44 6.81 -6.28
N ARG A 203 -3.39 7.67 -6.62
CA ARG A 203 -3.44 9.02 -6.05
C ARG A 203 -3.54 9.00 -4.53
N ARG A 204 -4.25 8.02 -3.96
CA ARG A 204 -4.39 7.85 -2.50
C ARG A 204 -3.09 7.36 -1.85
N ILE A 205 -2.44 6.36 -2.42
CA ILE A 205 -1.12 5.88 -1.95
C ILE A 205 -0.09 7.02 -1.97
N LEU A 206 -0.03 7.77 -3.07
CA LEU A 206 0.88 8.89 -3.20
C LEU A 206 0.52 10.08 -2.28
N ALA A 207 -0.77 10.27 -1.95
CA ALA A 207 -1.19 11.27 -0.98
C ALA A 207 -0.68 10.92 0.42
N LEU A 208 -0.76 9.65 0.85
CA LEU A 208 -0.16 9.17 2.10
C LEU A 208 1.36 9.31 2.08
N GLN A 209 2.02 8.96 0.98
CA GLN A 209 3.48 9.09 0.84
C GLN A 209 3.95 10.54 1.07
N ARG A 210 3.22 11.52 0.54
CA ARG A 210 3.56 12.95 0.71
C ARG A 210 3.54 13.43 2.15
N ILE A 211 2.77 12.78 3.02
CA ILE A 211 2.66 13.11 4.45
C ILE A 211 3.42 12.14 5.35
N GLY A 212 4.26 11.25 4.77
CA GLY A 212 5.07 10.28 5.53
C GLY A 212 4.26 9.17 6.19
N VAL A 213 3.15 8.75 5.57
CA VAL A 213 2.27 7.69 6.08
C VAL A 213 2.37 6.46 5.17
N GLU A 214 2.57 5.29 5.79
CA GLU A 214 2.60 4.00 5.12
C GLU A 214 1.18 3.55 4.74
N ALA A 215 1.05 3.03 3.53
CA ALA A 215 -0.19 2.50 2.97
C ALA A 215 -0.24 0.98 3.14
N ASP A 216 -0.91 0.50 4.18
CA ASP A 216 -1.15 -0.92 4.42
C ASP A 216 -2.37 -1.36 3.62
N LEU A 217 -2.12 -1.83 2.39
CA LEU A 217 -3.13 -2.11 1.38
C LEU A 217 -3.67 -3.53 1.54
N VAL A 218 -4.91 -3.63 2.02
CA VAL A 218 -5.65 -4.90 2.16
C VAL A 218 -6.23 -5.31 0.82
N LEU A 219 -5.75 -6.44 0.28
CA LEU A 219 -6.06 -6.89 -1.08
C LEU A 219 -7.38 -7.62 -1.20
N PHE A 220 -7.79 -8.35 -0.15
CA PHE A 220 -9.06 -9.08 -0.08
C PHE A 220 -9.73 -8.88 1.28
N HIS A 221 -11.04 -8.99 1.33
CA HIS A 221 -11.83 -8.88 2.55
C HIS A 221 -13.22 -9.56 2.39
N PRO A 222 -13.92 -9.93 3.49
CA PRO A 222 -15.23 -10.60 3.41
C PRO A 222 -16.42 -9.63 3.31
N TYR A 223 -16.21 -8.32 3.20
CA TYR A 223 -17.24 -7.29 3.41
C TYR A 223 -17.97 -6.86 2.14
N ASP A 224 -17.80 -7.57 1.03
CA ASP A 224 -18.55 -7.34 -0.22
C ASP A 224 -20.06 -7.53 -0.02
N GLY A 225 -20.46 -8.46 0.85
CA GLY A 225 -21.86 -8.83 1.07
C GLY A 225 -22.57 -9.38 -0.17
N GLY A 226 -21.80 -9.79 -1.19
CA GLY A 226 -22.29 -10.27 -2.47
C GLY A 226 -22.70 -9.16 -3.44
N ARG A 227 -22.40 -7.89 -3.12
CA ARG A 227 -22.79 -6.72 -3.94
C ARG A 227 -22.06 -6.69 -5.26
N TRP A 228 -20.75 -6.97 -5.27
CA TRP A 228 -19.93 -6.97 -6.49
C TRP A 228 -19.34 -8.35 -6.83
N GLY A 229 -19.15 -9.23 -5.84
CA GLY A 229 -18.60 -10.57 -5.99
C GLY A 229 -17.08 -10.65 -6.07
N PHE A 230 -16.36 -9.59 -5.65
CA PHE A 230 -14.88 -9.58 -5.62
C PHE A 230 -14.30 -10.51 -4.55
N ASP A 231 -15.10 -10.85 -3.53
CA ASP A 231 -14.77 -11.82 -2.48
C ASP A 231 -14.82 -13.28 -2.93
N ARG A 232 -15.22 -13.55 -4.17
CA ARG A 232 -15.42 -14.89 -4.75
C ARG A 232 -14.96 -15.04 -6.20
N MET A 233 -14.01 -14.21 -6.62
CA MET A 233 -13.42 -14.34 -7.95
C MET A 233 -12.71 -15.69 -8.12
N PRO A 234 -12.69 -16.26 -9.34
CA PRO A 234 -11.91 -17.48 -9.63
C PRO A 234 -10.42 -17.31 -9.33
N LEU A 235 -9.74 -18.40 -8.99
CA LEU A 235 -8.30 -18.39 -8.69
C LEU A 235 -7.47 -17.67 -9.77
N GLU A 236 -7.74 -17.96 -11.03
CA GLU A 236 -7.00 -17.36 -12.16
C GLU A 236 -7.20 -15.84 -12.22
N ALA A 237 -8.43 -15.34 -11.96
CA ALA A 237 -8.72 -13.92 -11.87
C ALA A 237 -7.99 -13.27 -10.71
N ASN A 238 -7.94 -13.92 -9.53
CA ASN A 238 -7.20 -13.45 -8.38
C ASN A 238 -5.70 -13.35 -8.67
N LEU A 239 -5.09 -14.38 -9.26
CA LEU A 239 -3.66 -14.37 -9.60
C LEU A 239 -3.34 -13.30 -10.66
N ARG A 240 -4.21 -13.12 -11.65
CA ARG A 240 -4.09 -12.07 -12.66
C ARG A 240 -4.16 -10.68 -12.02
N TYR A 241 -5.11 -10.46 -11.14
CA TYR A 241 -5.24 -9.24 -10.35
C TYR A 241 -3.96 -8.96 -9.54
N LEU A 242 -3.45 -9.94 -8.77
CA LEU A 242 -2.23 -9.80 -7.97
C LEU A 242 -1.00 -9.48 -8.84
N SER A 243 -0.89 -10.11 -10.02
CA SER A 243 0.18 -9.79 -10.97
C SER A 243 0.09 -8.35 -11.49
N TYR A 244 -1.11 -7.86 -11.77
CA TYR A 244 -1.31 -6.50 -12.27
C TYR A 244 -1.03 -5.43 -11.20
N ILE A 245 -1.53 -5.61 -9.97
CA ILE A 245 -1.30 -4.63 -8.90
C ILE A 245 0.15 -4.57 -8.46
N THR A 246 0.85 -5.71 -8.40
CA THR A 246 2.28 -5.71 -8.05
C THR A 246 3.12 -5.02 -9.12
N ALA A 247 2.87 -5.28 -10.41
CA ALA A 247 3.53 -4.55 -11.49
C ALA A 247 3.29 -3.04 -11.42
N ARG A 248 2.12 -2.63 -10.95
CA ARG A 248 1.66 -1.25 -10.94
C ARG A 248 2.10 -0.46 -9.70
N PHE A 249 2.08 -1.08 -8.50
CA PHE A 249 2.24 -0.36 -7.23
C PHE A 249 3.57 -0.60 -6.53
N SER A 250 4.30 -1.68 -6.81
CA SER A 250 5.52 -2.03 -6.06
C SER A 250 6.61 -0.96 -6.09
N ALA A 251 6.60 -0.04 -7.06
CA ALA A 251 7.57 1.07 -7.08
C ALA A 251 7.24 2.22 -6.11
N PHE A 252 6.18 2.12 -5.31
CA PHE A 252 5.84 3.10 -4.27
C PHE A 252 6.42 2.67 -2.93
N ARG A 253 7.36 3.43 -2.39
CA ARG A 253 8.13 3.09 -1.19
C ARG A 253 7.31 2.91 0.10
N ASN A 254 6.14 3.55 0.18
CA ASN A 254 5.28 3.54 1.36
C ASN A 254 4.18 2.46 1.32
N LEU A 255 4.39 1.38 0.59
CA LEU A 255 3.40 0.32 0.40
C LEU A 255 3.68 -0.87 1.31
N TRP A 256 2.64 -1.40 1.94
CA TRP A 256 2.63 -2.69 2.59
C TRP A 256 1.55 -3.56 1.95
N TRP A 257 1.81 -4.85 1.82
CA TRP A 257 0.85 -5.82 1.31
C TRP A 257 0.17 -6.56 2.46
N SER A 258 -1.14 -6.37 2.62
CA SER A 258 -1.98 -7.21 3.47
C SER A 258 -2.84 -8.09 2.57
N LEU A 259 -2.58 -9.40 2.51
CA LEU A 259 -3.31 -10.28 1.60
C LEU A 259 -4.81 -10.23 1.85
N ALA A 260 -5.22 -10.29 3.11
CA ALA A 260 -6.62 -10.16 3.45
C ALA A 260 -6.80 -9.54 4.83
N ASN A 261 -7.92 -8.86 5.03
CA ASN A 261 -8.54 -8.70 6.33
C ASN A 261 -9.53 -9.84 6.55
N GLU A 262 -9.45 -10.49 7.73
CA GLU A 262 -10.34 -11.59 8.11
C GLU A 262 -10.43 -12.68 7.01
N TRP A 263 -9.27 -13.20 6.58
CA TRP A 263 -9.13 -14.15 5.49
C TRP A 263 -10.07 -15.37 5.63
N ASP A 264 -10.29 -15.84 6.85
CA ASP A 264 -11.15 -16.96 7.19
C ASP A 264 -12.66 -16.62 7.07
N GLY A 265 -12.98 -15.34 6.93
CA GLY A 265 -14.31 -14.83 6.58
C GLY A 265 -14.59 -14.79 5.07
N VAL A 266 -13.57 -14.82 4.21
CA VAL A 266 -13.71 -14.75 2.75
C VAL A 266 -14.12 -16.11 2.20
N LYS A 267 -15.41 -16.41 2.23
CA LYS A 267 -15.96 -17.74 1.92
C LYS A 267 -15.78 -18.18 0.46
N GLY A 268 -15.58 -17.23 -0.45
CA GLY A 268 -15.37 -17.54 -1.88
C GLY A 268 -13.94 -17.96 -2.25
N ILE A 269 -12.98 -17.86 -1.31
CA ILE A 269 -11.58 -18.19 -1.54
C ILE A 269 -11.21 -19.40 -0.66
N PRO A 270 -10.80 -20.54 -1.26
CA PRO A 270 -10.32 -21.71 -0.52
C PRO A 270 -9.08 -21.37 0.34
N ALA A 271 -8.97 -21.95 1.53
CA ALA A 271 -7.87 -21.68 2.46
C ALA A 271 -6.47 -21.92 1.84
N GLY A 272 -6.32 -22.95 1.00
CA GLY A 272 -5.04 -23.24 0.32
C GLY A 272 -4.67 -22.29 -0.82
N ASP A 273 -5.53 -21.34 -1.18
CA ASP A 273 -5.21 -20.34 -2.21
C ASP A 273 -4.45 -19.15 -1.64
N TRP A 274 -4.53 -18.91 -0.34
CA TRP A 274 -3.82 -17.80 0.31
C TRP A 274 -2.30 -17.93 0.20
N ASP A 275 -1.75 -19.16 0.29
CA ASP A 275 -0.32 -19.41 0.06
C ASP A 275 0.08 -19.10 -1.38
N LYS A 276 -0.77 -19.42 -2.36
CA LYS A 276 -0.55 -19.08 -3.77
C LYS A 276 -0.56 -17.56 -3.97
N PHE A 277 -1.42 -16.84 -3.25
CA PHE A 277 -1.48 -15.38 -3.30
C PHE A 277 -0.24 -14.75 -2.68
N ALA A 278 0.23 -15.26 -1.52
CA ALA A 278 1.48 -14.83 -0.91
C ALA A 278 2.66 -15.01 -1.88
N GLN A 279 2.74 -16.18 -2.52
CA GLN A 279 3.77 -16.46 -3.53
C GLN A 279 3.68 -15.52 -4.73
N ALA A 280 2.46 -15.25 -5.23
CA ALA A 280 2.24 -14.37 -6.37
C ALA A 280 2.64 -12.92 -6.07
N VAL A 281 2.29 -12.40 -4.89
CA VAL A 281 2.68 -11.06 -4.45
C VAL A 281 4.19 -10.98 -4.27
N SER A 282 4.79 -11.93 -3.56
CA SER A 282 6.24 -11.97 -3.33
C SER A 282 7.05 -12.07 -4.63
N ALA A 283 6.58 -12.85 -5.61
CA ALA A 283 7.22 -12.99 -6.91
C ALA A 283 7.03 -11.74 -7.79
N GLY A 284 5.92 -11.02 -7.63
CA GLY A 284 5.58 -9.82 -8.39
C GLY A 284 6.20 -8.54 -7.85
N ASP A 285 6.62 -8.54 -6.59
CA ASP A 285 7.22 -7.39 -5.90
C ASP A 285 8.75 -7.54 -5.77
N PRO A 286 9.52 -6.92 -6.65
CA PRO A 286 10.97 -7.02 -6.63
C PRO A 286 11.64 -6.21 -5.49
N TYR A 287 10.87 -5.43 -4.75
CA TYR A 287 11.38 -4.57 -3.65
C TYR A 287 11.16 -5.19 -2.28
N ARG A 288 10.40 -6.30 -2.20
CA ARG A 288 10.15 -7.04 -0.97
C ARG A 288 9.49 -6.20 0.13
N HIS A 289 8.46 -5.45 -0.25
CA HIS A 289 7.65 -4.74 0.73
C HIS A 289 7.09 -5.71 1.77
N LEU A 290 6.72 -5.16 2.91
CA LEU A 290 6.12 -5.94 3.98
C LEU A 290 4.87 -6.68 3.47
N LEU A 291 4.76 -7.95 3.84
CA LEU A 291 3.66 -8.84 3.45
C LEU A 291 3.12 -9.55 4.69
N SER A 292 1.81 -9.50 4.89
CA SER A 292 1.11 -10.23 5.94
C SER A 292 -0.30 -10.62 5.51
N ILE A 293 -1.02 -11.26 6.43
CA ILE A 293 -2.42 -11.65 6.29
C ILE A 293 -3.07 -11.58 7.67
N HIS A 294 -4.37 -11.26 7.75
CA HIS A 294 -5.07 -11.01 9.00
C HIS A 294 -6.34 -11.88 9.07
N GLY A 295 -6.51 -12.64 10.15
CA GLY A 295 -7.67 -13.49 10.42
C GLY A 295 -8.57 -12.93 11.51
N TYR A 296 -9.76 -13.52 11.69
CA TYR A 296 -10.66 -13.20 12.81
C TYR A 296 -9.99 -13.40 14.17
N THR A 297 -10.59 -12.85 15.21
CA THR A 297 -10.16 -13.02 16.61
C THR A 297 -9.88 -14.49 16.92
N ALA A 298 -8.67 -14.76 17.41
CA ALA A 298 -8.15 -16.08 17.72
C ALA A 298 -7.95 -17.02 16.52
N THR A 299 -8.06 -16.52 15.31
CA THR A 299 -7.68 -17.23 14.09
C THR A 299 -6.33 -16.72 13.60
N TYR A 300 -5.31 -17.58 13.70
CA TYR A 300 -3.95 -17.24 13.29
C TYR A 300 -3.67 -17.89 11.94
N TYR A 301 -2.83 -17.22 11.13
CA TYR A 301 -2.24 -17.83 9.94
C TYR A 301 -0.89 -18.46 10.27
N ASP A 302 -0.30 -19.19 9.34
CA ASP A 302 1.06 -19.73 9.50
C ASP A 302 2.11 -18.62 9.29
N TYR A 303 2.30 -17.79 10.32
CA TYR A 303 3.34 -16.76 10.29
C TYR A 303 4.77 -17.30 10.43
N PHE A 304 4.96 -18.62 10.56
CA PHE A 304 6.29 -19.22 10.44
C PHE A 304 6.77 -19.25 8.99
N ASP A 305 5.85 -19.22 8.00
CA ASP A 305 6.23 -19.09 6.60
C ASP A 305 7.08 -17.82 6.40
N PRO A 306 8.29 -17.95 5.81
CA PRO A 306 9.19 -16.82 5.57
C PRO A 306 8.66 -15.78 4.58
N LEU A 307 7.63 -16.07 3.81
CA LEU A 307 6.97 -15.09 2.94
C LEU A 307 6.32 -13.97 3.75
N PHE A 308 5.74 -14.28 4.92
CA PHE A 308 5.16 -13.26 5.79
C PHE A 308 6.23 -12.56 6.60
N THR A 309 6.36 -11.27 6.43
CA THR A 309 7.38 -10.44 7.07
C THR A 309 7.06 -10.09 8.52
N HIS A 310 5.78 -10.10 8.88
CA HIS A 310 5.26 -9.81 10.21
C HIS A 310 3.93 -10.54 10.45
N ALA A 311 3.54 -10.68 11.71
CA ALA A 311 2.24 -11.21 12.08
C ALA A 311 1.23 -10.07 12.26
N SER A 312 0.10 -10.15 11.57
CA SER A 312 -1.05 -9.25 11.72
C SER A 312 -2.18 -9.98 12.43
N ILE A 313 -2.51 -9.56 13.63
CA ILE A 313 -3.36 -10.33 14.56
C ILE A 313 -4.56 -9.50 15.00
N GLN A 314 -5.72 -10.16 15.06
CA GLN A 314 -6.92 -9.62 15.71
C GLN A 314 -7.05 -10.21 17.12
N ASP A 315 -7.17 -9.35 18.12
CA ASP A 315 -7.41 -9.73 19.50
C ASP A 315 -8.50 -8.87 20.14
N HIS A 316 -9.72 -9.37 20.10
CA HIS A 316 -10.88 -8.73 20.74
C HIS A 316 -11.04 -9.11 22.21
N GLY A 317 -10.02 -9.63 22.85
CA GLY A 317 -10.03 -9.89 24.28
C GLY A 317 -10.42 -8.64 25.08
N PRO A 318 -10.99 -8.80 26.29
CA PRO A 318 -11.40 -7.64 27.09
C PRO A 318 -10.22 -6.73 27.44
N VAL A 319 -9.03 -7.28 27.48
CA VAL A 319 -7.77 -6.57 27.72
C VAL A 319 -6.70 -7.22 26.87
N LEU A 320 -5.90 -6.39 26.19
CA LEU A 320 -4.66 -6.87 25.61
C LEU A 320 -3.62 -7.04 26.73
N GLU A 321 -3.39 -8.28 27.12
CA GLU A 321 -2.42 -8.60 28.17
C GLU A 321 -0.98 -8.54 27.65
N ARG A 322 -0.11 -7.90 28.40
CA ARG A 322 1.32 -7.77 28.07
C ARG A 322 2.01 -9.12 27.89
N GLY A 323 1.77 -10.07 28.80
CA GLY A 323 2.35 -11.41 28.72
C GLY A 323 1.98 -12.15 27.45
N ARG A 324 0.71 -12.04 27.01
CA ARG A 324 0.25 -12.65 25.76
C ARG A 324 0.93 -12.01 24.54
N ALA A 325 0.97 -10.69 24.46
CA ALA A 325 1.61 -9.99 23.38
C ALA A 325 3.11 -10.33 23.27
N HIS A 326 3.80 -10.34 24.42
CA HIS A 326 5.19 -10.78 24.49
C HIS A 326 5.37 -12.23 24.00
N THR A 327 4.54 -13.16 24.49
CA THR A 327 4.62 -14.58 24.09
C THR A 327 4.50 -14.75 22.57
N VAL A 328 3.53 -14.08 21.95
CA VAL A 328 3.30 -14.16 20.49
C VAL A 328 4.53 -13.66 19.71
N SER A 329 5.14 -12.55 20.14
CA SER A 329 6.35 -12.04 19.48
C SER A 329 7.52 -13.00 19.58
N GLN A 330 7.69 -13.67 20.73
CA GLN A 330 8.75 -14.66 20.94
C GLN A 330 8.52 -15.97 20.18
N ILE A 331 7.26 -16.36 19.96
CA ILE A 331 6.91 -17.56 19.20
C ILE A 331 7.27 -17.36 17.72
N TYR A 332 6.82 -16.30 17.10
CA TYR A 332 7.04 -16.07 15.67
C TYR A 332 8.41 -15.49 15.35
N LYS A 333 9.09 -14.83 16.33
CA LYS A 333 10.38 -14.15 16.12
C LYS A 333 10.35 -13.16 14.96
N LYS A 334 9.24 -12.51 14.79
CA LYS A 334 8.93 -11.49 13.78
C LYS A 334 8.25 -10.31 14.44
N PRO A 335 8.21 -9.14 13.80
CA PRO A 335 7.35 -8.07 14.26
C PRO A 335 5.89 -8.53 14.36
N VAL A 336 5.21 -8.10 15.40
CA VAL A 336 3.79 -8.41 15.63
C VAL A 336 3.00 -7.12 15.71
N LEU A 337 1.97 -7.01 14.87
CA LEU A 337 0.99 -5.96 14.92
C LEU A 337 -0.36 -6.57 15.35
N PHE A 338 -0.91 -6.06 16.44
CA PHE A 338 -2.32 -6.26 16.76
C PHE A 338 -3.11 -5.22 15.98
N ASP A 339 -3.43 -5.56 14.75
CA ASP A 339 -4.08 -4.64 13.81
C ASP A 339 -5.56 -4.41 14.12
N GLU A 340 -6.15 -5.27 14.94
CA GLU A 340 -7.49 -5.06 15.48
C GLU A 340 -7.56 -5.51 16.94
N VAL A 341 -7.87 -4.55 17.81
CA VAL A 341 -8.01 -4.77 19.28
C VAL A 341 -9.32 -4.25 19.83
N CYS A 342 -10.37 -4.26 19.04
CA CYS A 342 -11.56 -3.42 19.20
C CYS A 342 -11.25 -1.93 18.96
N TYR A 343 -12.28 -1.12 18.87
CA TYR A 343 -12.18 0.28 18.42
C TYR A 343 -12.77 1.24 19.45
N GLU A 344 -12.19 2.43 19.53
CA GLU A 344 -12.80 3.53 20.26
C GLU A 344 -14.13 3.89 19.60
N GLY A 345 -15.22 4.03 20.40
CA GLY A 345 -16.49 4.37 19.81
C GLY A 345 -17.70 4.17 20.71
N ASN A 346 -18.87 4.20 20.07
CA ASN A 346 -20.15 4.09 20.73
C ASN A 346 -21.16 3.19 20.01
N VAL A 347 -20.68 2.34 19.07
CA VAL A 347 -21.59 1.42 18.38
C VAL A 347 -22.04 0.29 19.30
N GLY A 348 -23.24 -0.25 19.10
CA GLY A 348 -23.84 -1.28 19.96
C GLY A 348 -23.14 -2.65 19.92
N SER A 349 -22.04 -2.79 19.16
CA SER A 349 -21.24 -4.01 19.05
C SER A 349 -20.01 -3.94 19.95
N ARG A 350 -19.67 -5.06 20.59
CA ARG A 350 -18.51 -5.14 21.50
C ARG A 350 -17.21 -4.63 20.92
N TRP A 351 -16.99 -4.84 19.61
CA TRP A 351 -15.76 -4.45 18.93
C TRP A 351 -15.61 -2.92 18.75
N GLY A 352 -16.69 -2.15 18.82
CA GLY A 352 -16.68 -0.71 18.55
C GLY A 352 -17.15 0.13 19.75
N TRP A 353 -16.80 -0.28 21.00
CA TRP A 353 -17.28 0.37 22.21
C TRP A 353 -16.18 0.61 23.25
N LEU A 354 -14.94 0.80 22.81
CA LEU A 354 -13.88 1.16 23.75
C LEU A 354 -13.97 2.66 24.08
N SER A 355 -13.62 2.99 25.33
CA SER A 355 -13.26 4.38 25.64
C SER A 355 -11.90 4.72 25.05
N GLY A 356 -11.63 6.01 24.83
CA GLY A 356 -10.31 6.47 24.38
C GLY A 356 -9.20 6.08 25.35
N GLN A 357 -9.49 6.03 26.66
CA GLN A 357 -8.53 5.58 27.67
C GLN A 357 -8.18 4.09 27.50
N GLU A 358 -9.17 3.24 27.23
CA GLU A 358 -8.93 1.81 27.02
C GLU A 358 -8.15 1.57 25.72
N MET A 359 -8.45 2.29 24.63
CA MET A 359 -7.68 2.25 23.39
C MET A 359 -6.22 2.58 23.66
N LEU A 360 -5.94 3.67 24.36
CA LEU A 360 -4.57 4.04 24.74
C LEU A 360 -3.90 2.96 25.57
N ARG A 361 -4.60 2.40 26.58
CA ARG A 361 -4.05 1.34 27.41
C ARG A 361 -3.63 0.13 26.58
N ARG A 362 -4.42 -0.27 25.57
CA ARG A 362 -4.08 -1.37 24.67
C ARG A 362 -2.85 -1.05 23.82
N MET A 363 -2.75 0.16 23.29
CA MET A 363 -1.57 0.59 22.54
C MET A 363 -0.30 0.57 23.40
N TYR A 364 -0.34 1.11 24.63
CA TYR A 364 0.80 1.07 25.56
C TYR A 364 1.15 -0.37 25.96
N ASN A 365 0.17 -1.22 26.25
CA ASN A 365 0.43 -2.61 26.61
C ASN A 365 1.11 -3.39 25.49
N GLY A 366 0.65 -3.22 24.26
CA GLY A 366 1.28 -3.83 23.08
C GLY A 366 2.74 -3.37 22.94
N LEU A 367 2.94 -2.07 22.94
CA LEU A 367 4.26 -1.47 22.78
C LEU A 367 5.26 -1.90 23.87
N MET A 368 4.84 -1.87 25.15
CA MET A 368 5.65 -2.32 26.28
C MET A 368 5.92 -3.83 26.28
N SER A 369 5.26 -4.58 25.43
CA SER A 369 5.45 -6.01 25.22
C SER A 369 6.27 -6.32 23.96
N GLY A 370 6.84 -5.31 23.31
CA GLY A 370 7.61 -5.46 22.08
C GLY A 370 6.78 -5.73 20.84
N THR A 371 5.49 -5.34 20.86
CA THR A 371 4.55 -5.44 19.75
C THR A 371 3.96 -4.08 19.42
N TYR A 372 3.14 -4.01 18.38
CA TYR A 372 2.49 -2.78 17.97
C TYR A 372 0.98 -2.97 17.93
N VAL A 373 0.23 -1.90 18.09
CA VAL A 373 -1.24 -1.91 18.08
C VAL A 373 -1.72 -0.85 17.11
N THR A 374 -2.61 -1.24 16.21
CA THR A 374 -3.27 -0.32 15.30
C THR A 374 -4.56 0.22 15.95
N HIS A 375 -4.69 1.53 15.95
CA HIS A 375 -5.89 2.25 16.38
C HIS A 375 -7.00 2.11 15.34
N ALA A 376 -8.24 2.21 15.79
CA ALA A 376 -9.35 2.64 14.95
C ALA A 376 -10.46 3.22 15.84
N GLU A 377 -11.34 3.99 15.23
CA GLU A 377 -12.49 4.54 15.90
C GLU A 377 -13.77 4.43 15.06
N THR A 378 -14.88 4.16 15.71
CA THR A 378 -16.18 3.98 15.07
C THR A 378 -17.28 4.59 15.92
N PHE A 379 -17.91 5.62 15.42
CA PHE A 379 -18.99 6.31 16.09
C PHE A 379 -20.27 6.28 15.26
N ASN A 380 -21.41 5.97 15.90
CA ASN A 380 -22.69 6.16 15.26
C ASN A 380 -22.92 7.64 14.97
N ALA A 381 -23.67 7.92 13.90
CA ALA A 381 -24.20 9.24 13.66
C ALA A 381 -25.03 9.72 14.86
N GLU A 382 -24.95 10.98 15.17
CA GLU A 382 -25.91 11.60 16.09
C GLU A 382 -27.29 11.68 15.42
N GLU A 383 -28.36 11.56 16.24
CA GLU A 383 -29.71 11.65 15.70
C GLU A 383 -29.93 12.98 14.99
N GLY A 384 -30.30 12.92 13.73
CA GLY A 384 -30.51 14.10 12.86
C GLY A 384 -29.27 14.57 12.06
N SER A 385 -28.13 13.91 12.21
CA SER A 385 -26.96 14.16 11.34
C SER A 385 -27.13 13.51 9.96
N SER A 386 -26.49 14.10 8.95
CA SER A 386 -26.45 13.50 7.58
C SER A 386 -25.66 12.18 7.58
N ALA A 387 -25.83 11.36 6.55
CA ALA A 387 -24.99 10.16 6.37
C ALA A 387 -23.49 10.50 6.25
N GLU A 388 -23.16 11.72 5.78
CA GLU A 388 -21.80 12.23 5.74
C GLU A 388 -21.27 12.60 7.15
N ASP A 389 -22.17 12.99 8.07
CA ASP A 389 -21.85 13.26 9.48
C ASP A 389 -21.84 11.96 10.32
N ALA A 390 -22.31 10.86 9.79
CA ALA A 390 -22.14 9.52 10.34
C ALA A 390 -20.66 9.12 10.27
N ASN A 391 -19.82 9.89 10.95
CA ASN A 391 -18.39 9.87 10.80
C ASN A 391 -17.80 8.63 11.46
N ASN A 392 -17.84 7.53 10.74
CA ASN A 392 -17.18 6.31 11.10
C ASN A 392 -15.80 6.31 10.43
N PHE A 393 -14.79 6.85 11.12
CA PHE A 393 -13.44 6.93 10.60
C PHE A 393 -12.91 5.56 10.17
N LEU A 394 -13.22 4.51 10.91
CA LEU A 394 -12.88 3.13 10.55
C LEU A 394 -13.36 2.76 9.14
N ALA A 395 -14.56 3.19 8.78
CA ALA A 395 -15.15 2.87 7.49
C ALA A 395 -14.73 3.87 6.41
N TYR A 396 -14.89 5.15 6.66
CA TYR A 396 -14.85 6.18 5.60
C TYR A 396 -13.67 7.15 5.68
N GLY A 397 -12.90 7.12 6.79
CA GLY A 397 -11.96 8.20 7.08
C GLY A 397 -12.68 9.48 7.50
N GLY A 398 -12.17 10.65 7.09
CA GLY A 398 -12.68 11.96 7.49
C GLY A 398 -12.01 12.49 8.74
N ASP A 399 -12.79 13.06 9.66
CA ASP A 399 -12.29 13.65 10.89
C ASP A 399 -12.32 12.65 12.05
N PHE A 400 -11.31 12.70 12.93
CA PHE A 400 -11.33 11.94 14.17
C PHE A 400 -12.34 12.55 15.15
N ARG A 401 -13.15 11.70 15.78
CA ARG A 401 -14.15 12.07 16.81
C ARG A 401 -13.77 11.61 18.20
N GLY A 402 -12.97 10.56 18.29
CA GLY A 402 -12.47 10.01 19.53
C GLY A 402 -11.51 10.92 20.27
N GLU A 403 -11.12 10.51 21.47
CA GLU A 403 -10.21 11.26 22.33
C GLU A 403 -8.79 10.71 22.32
N SER A 404 -8.62 9.44 21.94
CA SER A 404 -7.34 8.75 22.05
C SER A 404 -6.30 9.29 21.06
N TRP A 405 -6.67 9.65 19.84
CA TRP A 405 -5.75 10.06 18.78
C TRP A 405 -4.82 11.20 19.18
N LYS A 406 -5.29 12.15 19.99
CA LYS A 406 -4.47 13.27 20.50
C LYS A 406 -3.36 12.79 21.43
N ARG A 407 -3.67 11.76 22.25
CA ARG A 407 -2.73 11.12 23.16
C ARG A 407 -1.78 10.17 22.42
N ILE A 408 -2.26 9.55 21.35
CA ILE A 408 -1.45 8.72 20.45
C ILE A 408 -0.40 9.58 19.76
N ARG A 409 -0.73 10.81 19.37
CA ARG A 409 0.27 11.78 18.87
C ARG A 409 1.39 12.04 19.90
N PHE A 410 1.03 12.17 21.17
CA PHE A 410 2.02 12.31 22.23
C PHE A 410 2.89 11.05 22.38
N LEU A 411 2.30 9.86 22.32
CA LEU A 411 3.02 8.59 22.29
C LEU A 411 4.00 8.52 21.13
N ARG A 412 3.58 8.93 19.94
CA ARG A 412 4.46 8.98 18.75
C ARG A 412 5.67 9.89 18.99
N GLY A 413 5.49 11.06 19.58
CA GLY A 413 6.60 11.96 19.93
C GLY A 413 7.60 11.30 20.89
N ILE A 414 7.11 10.54 21.89
CA ILE A 414 8.01 9.78 22.78
C ILE A 414 8.85 8.77 21.98
N LEU A 415 8.20 8.03 21.05
CA LEU A 415 8.90 7.00 20.26
C LEU A 415 9.96 7.61 19.32
N ASP A 416 9.65 8.76 18.73
CA ASP A 416 10.56 9.45 17.82
C ASP A 416 11.80 10.00 18.59
N ASP A 417 11.63 10.39 19.86
CA ASP A 417 12.68 10.95 20.71
C ASP A 417 13.51 9.90 21.48
N LEU A 418 13.17 8.60 21.36
CA LEU A 418 13.91 7.56 22.08
C LEU A 418 15.39 7.53 21.67
N PRO A 419 16.35 7.64 22.62
CA PRO A 419 17.76 7.63 22.31
C PRO A 419 18.25 6.27 21.83
N ASN A 420 17.63 5.18 22.30
CA ASN A 420 17.97 3.82 21.96
C ASN A 420 16.77 3.09 21.35
N PRO A 421 17.00 2.02 20.55
CA PRO A 421 15.91 1.16 20.09
C PRO A 421 15.09 0.64 21.26
N LEU A 422 13.78 0.43 21.03
CA LEU A 422 12.94 -0.28 21.98
C LEU A 422 13.56 -1.66 22.23
N GLY A 423 13.90 -1.92 23.49
CA GLY A 423 14.28 -3.23 23.98
C GLY A 423 13.20 -3.74 24.92
N LEU A 424 12.98 -5.04 24.94
CA LEU A 424 12.20 -5.66 25.99
C LEU A 424 13.00 -5.51 27.29
N ALA A 425 12.37 -4.93 28.31
CA ALA A 425 12.94 -5.01 29.65
C ALA A 425 13.01 -6.49 30.05
N ASP A 426 14.15 -6.92 30.58
CA ASP A 426 14.24 -8.23 31.21
C ASP A 426 13.19 -8.28 32.33
N HIS A 427 12.14 -9.05 32.10
CA HIS A 427 11.15 -9.33 33.11
C HIS A 427 11.61 -10.55 33.88
N ASN A 428 12.41 -10.31 34.93
CA ASN A 428 12.51 -11.30 36.01
C ASN A 428 11.14 -11.37 36.65
N TRP A 429 10.48 -12.49 36.46
CA TRP A 429 9.22 -12.85 37.09
C TRP A 429 9.41 -13.44 38.48
N ASP A 430 10.58 -13.22 39.10
CA ASP A 430 10.90 -13.68 40.45
C ASP A 430 10.35 -12.75 41.53
#